data_b1575ead6e4b946c17a54e13be789331
#
_entry.id   b1575ead6e4b946c17a54e13be789331
#
_cell.length_a   1.000
_cell.length_b   1.000
_cell.length_c   1.000
_cell.angle_alpha   90.00
_cell.angle_beta   90.00
_cell.angle_gamma   90.00
#
_symmetry.space_group_name_H-M   'P 1'
#
loop_
_entity.id
_entity.type
_entity.pdbx_description
1 polymer ?
#
loop_
_entity_poly.entity_id
_entity_poly.type
_entity_poly.pdbx_seq_one_letter_code
_entity_poly.pdbx_strand_id
1 'polypeptide(L)'
;MFNDLLYRQYGLHIHHAQHALTGAGSDTWLLTCTEGDYVLKFPASGAIDHPEAEPKLCAFLRRHDIPACAFLKNHTGGYLSLDSDGRMFTVQQRFPGHTPDWNSASEALLLESAELLGKIHAVLQAYPTLPEGIGAGFFARMTPQRALESYRRSVAAALRLGDTESAADLNWRIGLIARFPTWQFDLNRLTCRNTHGDYFISQFLCKDGHLTAVIDWTSACVHPVIWEVMRSFVYAAPCCADGSIDRSLLARYVHAYCRYGTLSDYDLENLDRLYFYQIAVCDYYGQYYASTAANRHIYLQQAKHATRLLQSAF
;
A
#
# COMPACT_ATOMS: atom_id res chain seq x y z
N MET A 1 23.63 -12.25 -16.16
CA MET A 1 22.24 -12.46 -16.60
C MET A 1 21.69 -11.22 -17.28
N PHE A 2 21.67 -10.02 -16.67
CA PHE A 2 21.05 -8.82 -17.26
C PHE A 2 22.04 -7.86 -17.97
N ASN A 3 23.34 -8.14 -17.99
CA ASN A 3 24.38 -7.17 -18.37
C ASN A 3 24.19 -6.65 -19.81
N ASP A 4 24.13 -7.55 -20.81
CA ASP A 4 23.97 -7.16 -22.19
C ASP A 4 22.63 -6.44 -22.46
N LEU A 5 21.58 -6.87 -21.78
CA LEU A 5 20.24 -6.29 -21.89
C LEU A 5 20.23 -4.84 -21.41
N LEU A 6 20.72 -4.61 -20.20
CA LEU A 6 20.70 -3.28 -19.58
C LEU A 6 21.72 -2.34 -20.18
N TYR A 7 22.87 -2.85 -20.62
CA TYR A 7 23.82 -2.05 -21.39
C TYR A 7 23.22 -1.55 -22.69
N ARG A 8 22.61 -2.45 -23.50
CA ARG A 8 22.00 -2.07 -24.80
C ARG A 8 20.82 -1.10 -24.63
N GLN A 9 20.01 -1.25 -23.59
CA GLN A 9 18.77 -0.47 -23.44
C GLN A 9 18.94 0.80 -22.62
N TYR A 10 19.86 0.81 -21.64
CA TYR A 10 20.03 1.92 -20.70
C TYR A 10 21.48 2.41 -20.58
N GLY A 11 22.45 1.76 -21.20
CA GLY A 11 23.88 2.08 -21.05
C GLY A 11 24.45 1.69 -19.66
N LEU A 12 23.83 0.79 -18.93
CA LEU A 12 24.23 0.42 -17.56
C LEU A 12 25.21 -0.77 -17.56
N HIS A 13 26.33 -0.62 -16.82
CA HIS A 13 27.33 -1.68 -16.61
C HIS A 13 27.18 -2.26 -15.21
N ILE A 14 26.60 -3.46 -15.11
CA ILE A 14 26.29 -4.13 -13.84
C ILE A 14 27.55 -4.79 -13.26
N HIS A 15 27.88 -4.47 -12.01
CA HIS A 15 28.92 -5.17 -11.21
C HIS A 15 28.32 -6.22 -10.29
N HIS A 16 27.15 -5.91 -9.70
CA HIS A 16 26.46 -6.80 -8.78
C HIS A 16 24.95 -6.72 -8.98
N ALA A 17 24.27 -7.86 -8.88
CA ALA A 17 22.82 -7.97 -8.93
C ALA A 17 22.35 -8.88 -7.80
N GLN A 18 21.45 -8.38 -6.96
CA GLN A 18 20.87 -9.10 -5.83
C GLN A 18 19.35 -9.16 -5.99
N HIS A 19 18.79 -10.38 -5.91
CA HIS A 19 17.34 -10.56 -5.92
C HIS A 19 16.76 -10.04 -4.61
N ALA A 20 15.76 -9.16 -4.68
CA ALA A 20 15.03 -8.68 -3.52
C ALA A 20 13.93 -9.71 -3.16
N LEU A 21 14.02 -10.29 -1.97
CA LEU A 21 13.08 -11.31 -1.49
C LEU A 21 11.77 -10.70 -0.93
N THR A 22 11.64 -9.37 -0.94
CA THR A 22 10.52 -8.63 -0.36
C THR A 22 9.68 -7.99 -1.47
N GLY A 23 8.39 -8.31 -1.50
CA GLY A 23 7.41 -7.73 -2.44
C GLY A 23 6.36 -8.77 -2.84
N ALA A 24 5.09 -8.37 -2.83
CA ALA A 24 3.97 -9.29 -3.06
C ALA A 24 3.64 -9.50 -4.55
N GLY A 25 4.15 -8.68 -5.47
CA GLY A 25 3.64 -8.67 -6.83
C GLY A 25 4.66 -8.49 -7.95
N SER A 26 5.96 -8.38 -7.67
CA SER A 26 6.97 -8.16 -8.71
C SER A 26 8.25 -8.95 -8.44
N ASP A 27 8.92 -9.37 -9.52
CA ASP A 27 10.29 -9.89 -9.47
C ASP A 27 11.25 -8.70 -9.50
N THR A 28 11.94 -8.44 -8.38
CA THR A 28 12.70 -7.21 -8.16
C THR A 28 14.17 -7.52 -7.90
N TRP A 29 15.06 -6.79 -8.56
CA TRP A 29 16.51 -6.92 -8.45
C TRP A 29 17.14 -5.59 -8.07
N LEU A 30 18.03 -5.62 -7.09
CA LEU A 30 18.89 -4.49 -6.72
C LEU A 30 20.18 -4.60 -7.52
N LEU A 31 20.53 -3.55 -8.23
CA LEU A 31 21.69 -3.50 -9.12
C LEU A 31 22.70 -2.47 -8.63
N THR A 32 23.98 -2.87 -8.59
CA THR A 32 25.10 -1.95 -8.46
C THR A 32 25.81 -1.87 -9.81
N CYS A 33 25.83 -0.67 -10.41
CA CYS A 33 26.39 -0.41 -11.72
C CYS A 33 27.51 0.65 -11.63
N THR A 34 28.30 0.79 -12.71
CA THR A 34 29.28 1.88 -12.83
C THR A 34 28.61 3.26 -12.72
N GLU A 35 27.40 3.38 -13.28
CA GLU A 35 26.64 4.63 -13.39
C GLU A 35 25.84 4.94 -12.11
N GLY A 36 25.82 4.03 -11.13
CA GLY A 36 25.09 4.18 -9.87
C GLY A 36 24.33 2.93 -9.47
N ASP A 37 23.47 3.08 -8.48
CA ASP A 37 22.62 2.00 -7.97
C ASP A 37 21.21 2.10 -8.54
N TYR A 38 20.64 0.96 -8.96
CA TYR A 38 19.34 0.87 -9.61
C TYR A 38 18.49 -0.27 -9.05
N VAL A 39 17.21 -0.21 -9.38
CA VAL A 39 16.23 -1.28 -9.14
C VAL A 39 15.68 -1.70 -10.50
N LEU A 40 15.81 -2.99 -10.82
CA LEU A 40 15.18 -3.62 -11.98
C LEU A 40 13.93 -4.34 -11.48
N LYS A 41 12.75 -3.97 -12.01
CA LYS A 41 11.45 -4.49 -11.57
C LYS A 41 10.70 -5.11 -12.75
N PHE A 42 10.40 -6.41 -12.64
CA PHE A 42 9.48 -7.12 -13.53
C PHE A 42 8.12 -7.19 -12.85
N PRO A 43 7.10 -6.51 -13.37
CA PRO A 43 5.73 -6.63 -12.85
C PRO A 43 5.23 -8.08 -12.98
N ALA A 44 4.35 -8.51 -12.07
CA ALA A 44 3.67 -9.79 -12.26
C ALA A 44 2.88 -9.80 -13.57
N SER A 45 2.94 -10.92 -14.31
CA SER A 45 2.22 -11.06 -15.57
C SER A 45 0.71 -10.89 -15.37
N GLY A 46 0.09 -10.00 -16.15
CA GLY A 46 -1.33 -9.67 -16.08
C GLY A 46 -1.72 -8.67 -14.98
N ALA A 47 -0.76 -8.14 -14.22
CA ALA A 47 -1.05 -7.25 -13.09
C ALA A 47 -1.28 -5.78 -13.47
N ILE A 48 -0.92 -5.36 -14.70
CA ILE A 48 -0.93 -3.94 -15.07
C ILE A 48 -1.55 -3.73 -16.45
N ASP A 49 -2.78 -3.19 -16.47
CA ASP A 49 -3.45 -2.79 -17.72
C ASP A 49 -2.74 -1.59 -18.41
N HIS A 50 -2.10 -0.72 -17.61
CA HIS A 50 -1.41 0.47 -18.09
C HIS A 50 0.01 0.58 -17.50
N PRO A 51 0.98 -0.18 -18.00
CA PRO A 51 2.31 -0.30 -17.37
C PRO A 51 3.13 0.99 -17.35
N GLU A 52 2.81 1.99 -18.20
CA GLU A 52 3.44 3.31 -18.14
C GLU A 52 2.79 4.29 -17.17
N ALA A 53 1.68 3.93 -16.52
CA ALA A 53 0.96 4.83 -15.62
C ALA A 53 1.81 5.20 -14.39
N GLU A 54 2.43 4.21 -13.74
CA GLU A 54 3.30 4.45 -12.58
C GLU A 54 4.51 5.35 -12.92
N PRO A 55 5.31 5.09 -13.99
CA PRO A 55 6.39 5.98 -14.37
C PRO A 55 5.96 7.41 -14.67
N LYS A 56 4.83 7.60 -15.36
CA LYS A 56 4.31 8.93 -15.67
C LYS A 56 3.84 9.69 -14.42
N LEU A 57 3.16 8.99 -13.52
CA LEU A 57 2.74 9.53 -12.23
C LEU A 57 3.94 9.94 -11.36
N CYS A 58 4.92 9.06 -11.22
CA CYS A 58 6.15 9.36 -10.47
C CYS A 58 6.91 10.54 -11.07
N ALA A 59 7.02 10.62 -12.40
CA ALA A 59 7.63 11.76 -13.06
C ALA A 59 6.89 13.07 -12.81
N PHE A 60 5.55 13.04 -12.74
CA PHE A 60 4.74 14.20 -12.35
C PHE A 60 5.02 14.61 -10.90
N LEU A 61 4.94 13.65 -9.96
CA LEU A 61 5.15 13.90 -8.52
C LEU A 61 6.54 14.50 -8.24
N ARG A 62 7.58 13.95 -8.87
CA ARG A 62 8.96 14.47 -8.74
C ARG A 62 9.12 15.90 -9.23
N ARG A 63 8.38 16.34 -10.27
CA ARG A 63 8.38 17.74 -10.71
C ARG A 63 7.74 18.69 -9.70
N HIS A 64 7.01 18.15 -8.73
CA HIS A 64 6.38 18.87 -7.63
C HIS A 64 7.02 18.58 -6.27
N ASP A 65 8.32 18.19 -6.28
CA ASP A 65 9.13 17.95 -5.09
C ASP A 65 8.60 16.84 -4.16
N ILE A 66 7.80 15.91 -4.69
CA ILE A 66 7.42 14.70 -3.97
C ILE A 66 8.49 13.62 -4.21
N PRO A 67 9.03 12.99 -3.15
CA PRO A 67 10.09 11.98 -3.26
C PRO A 67 9.54 10.62 -3.74
N ALA A 68 9.06 10.57 -4.99
CA ALA A 68 8.58 9.37 -5.65
C ALA A 68 9.69 8.67 -6.46
N CYS A 69 9.45 7.43 -6.90
CA CYS A 69 10.39 6.64 -7.70
C CYS A 69 10.89 7.41 -8.93
N ALA A 70 12.19 7.28 -9.22
CA ALA A 70 12.82 7.87 -10.40
C ALA A 70 13.03 6.79 -11.46
N PHE A 71 12.11 6.67 -12.41
CA PHE A 71 12.22 5.73 -13.51
C PHE A 71 13.21 6.22 -14.57
N LEU A 72 14.06 5.33 -15.06
CA LEU A 72 14.95 5.59 -16.18
C LEU A 72 14.23 5.40 -17.51
N LYS A 73 14.52 6.29 -18.45
CA LYS A 73 14.10 6.09 -19.84
C LYS A 73 15.14 5.22 -20.56
N ASN A 74 14.66 4.26 -21.35
CA ASN A 74 15.50 3.48 -22.23
C ASN A 74 15.95 4.32 -23.46
N HIS A 75 16.79 3.76 -24.33
CA HIS A 75 17.32 4.44 -25.53
C HIS A 75 16.24 4.89 -26.52
N THR A 76 15.03 4.32 -26.47
CA THR A 76 13.89 4.76 -27.31
C THR A 76 13.08 5.88 -26.66
N GLY A 77 13.43 6.31 -25.45
CA GLY A 77 12.75 7.36 -24.69
C GLY A 77 11.54 6.86 -23.86
N GLY A 78 11.21 5.57 -23.90
CA GLY A 78 10.16 4.95 -23.08
C GLY A 78 10.66 4.54 -21.69
N TYR A 79 9.73 4.25 -20.79
CA TYR A 79 10.06 3.72 -19.45
C TYR A 79 10.04 2.20 -19.38
N LEU A 80 9.40 1.55 -20.35
CA LEU A 80 9.24 0.11 -20.41
C LEU A 80 10.20 -0.51 -21.39
N SER A 81 10.71 -1.66 -21.04
CA SER A 81 11.54 -2.49 -21.88
C SER A 81 11.05 -3.95 -21.83
N LEU A 82 11.46 -4.74 -22.82
CA LEU A 82 11.21 -6.17 -22.86
C LEU A 82 12.54 -6.92 -22.76
N ASP A 83 12.55 -8.03 -22.03
CA ASP A 83 13.66 -8.98 -22.06
C ASP A 83 13.56 -9.92 -23.29
N SER A 84 14.51 -10.87 -23.40
CA SER A 84 14.54 -11.86 -24.50
C SER A 84 13.31 -12.78 -24.54
N ASP A 85 12.63 -12.95 -23.42
CA ASP A 85 11.46 -13.81 -23.27
C ASP A 85 10.15 -13.03 -23.42
N GLY A 86 10.24 -11.72 -23.76
CA GLY A 86 9.11 -10.83 -23.91
C GLY A 86 8.50 -10.35 -22.60
N ARG A 87 9.17 -10.52 -21.45
CA ARG A 87 8.70 -10.01 -20.16
C ARG A 87 8.97 -8.52 -20.07
N MET A 88 7.96 -7.76 -19.68
CA MET A 88 8.13 -6.32 -19.42
C MET A 88 8.94 -6.07 -18.15
N PHE A 89 9.77 -5.03 -18.20
CA PHE A 89 10.47 -4.53 -17.02
C PHE A 89 10.66 -3.01 -17.06
N THR A 90 10.92 -2.45 -15.89
CA THR A 90 11.32 -1.06 -15.67
C THR A 90 12.65 -1.00 -14.91
N VAL A 91 13.37 0.09 -15.10
CA VAL A 91 14.56 0.42 -14.31
C VAL A 91 14.31 1.71 -13.55
N GLN A 92 14.61 1.70 -12.25
CA GLN A 92 14.43 2.84 -11.35
C GLN A 92 15.76 3.16 -10.68
N GLN A 93 16.00 4.43 -10.37
CA GLN A 93 17.10 4.80 -9.49
C GLN A 93 16.85 4.22 -8.10
N ARG A 94 17.86 3.62 -7.48
CA ARG A 94 17.79 3.17 -6.10
C ARG A 94 17.97 4.35 -5.16
N PHE A 95 17.01 4.58 -4.27
CA PHE A 95 17.14 5.57 -3.22
C PHE A 95 17.86 4.97 -1.99
N PRO A 96 18.63 5.80 -1.26
CA PRO A 96 19.25 5.36 -0.02
C PRO A 96 18.21 5.14 1.07
N GLY A 97 18.49 4.18 1.95
CA GLY A 97 17.65 3.90 3.10
C GLY A 97 17.14 2.46 3.13
N HIS A 98 16.29 2.21 4.09
CA HIS A 98 15.62 0.92 4.31
C HIS A 98 14.15 1.16 4.61
N THR A 99 13.34 0.15 4.38
CA THR A 99 11.93 0.15 4.77
C THR A 99 11.83 -0.18 6.26
N PRO A 100 11.19 0.68 7.07
CA PRO A 100 10.97 0.38 8.48
C PRO A 100 9.97 -0.77 8.68
N ASP A 101 10.06 -1.43 9.82
CA ASP A 101 9.07 -2.43 10.22
C ASP A 101 7.71 -1.81 10.55
N TRP A 102 6.65 -2.60 10.50
CA TRP A 102 5.34 -2.13 10.93
C TRP A 102 5.36 -1.70 12.39
N ASN A 103 4.66 -0.61 12.67
CA ASN A 103 4.51 -0.04 14.01
C ASN A 103 5.85 0.31 14.69
N SER A 104 6.84 0.72 13.89
CA SER A 104 8.18 1.11 14.40
C SER A 104 8.52 2.58 14.18
N ALA A 105 7.61 3.38 13.64
CA ALA A 105 7.90 4.79 13.36
C ALA A 105 8.12 5.58 14.66
N SER A 106 9.20 6.36 14.71
CA SER A 106 9.30 7.43 15.71
C SER A 106 8.17 8.44 15.52
N GLU A 107 7.82 9.20 16.55
CA GLU A 107 6.80 10.24 16.42
C GLU A 107 7.19 11.27 15.33
N ALA A 108 8.46 11.62 15.23
CA ALA A 108 8.97 12.53 14.20
C ALA A 108 8.71 11.98 12.78
N LEU A 109 9.07 10.71 12.53
CA LEU A 109 8.82 10.06 11.24
C LEU A 109 7.32 9.92 10.95
N LEU A 110 6.53 9.62 11.96
CA LEU A 110 5.08 9.50 11.85
C LEU A 110 4.46 10.83 11.40
N LEU A 111 4.83 11.95 12.03
CA LEU A 111 4.31 13.27 11.67
C LEU A 111 4.86 13.75 10.32
N GLU A 112 6.13 13.48 10.00
CA GLU A 112 6.72 13.73 8.68
C GLU A 112 5.94 12.99 7.57
N SER A 113 5.58 11.72 7.81
CA SER A 113 4.79 10.93 6.85
C SER A 113 3.38 11.49 6.65
N ALA A 114 2.75 12.02 7.70
CA ALA A 114 1.45 12.67 7.60
C ALA A 114 1.50 13.96 6.76
N GLU A 115 2.49 14.80 6.99
CA GLU A 115 2.69 16.02 6.20
C GLU A 115 2.95 15.69 4.72
N LEU A 116 3.79 14.68 4.47
CA LEU A 116 4.07 14.24 3.10
C LEU A 116 2.82 13.70 2.42
N LEU A 117 1.99 12.91 3.12
CA LEU A 117 0.71 12.43 2.60
C LEU A 117 -0.22 13.60 2.22
N GLY A 118 -0.30 14.61 3.07
CA GLY A 118 -1.06 15.83 2.77
C GLY A 118 -0.55 16.55 1.52
N LYS A 119 0.77 16.67 1.35
CA LYS A 119 1.40 17.25 0.15
C LYS A 119 1.10 16.41 -1.11
N ILE A 120 1.21 15.08 -1.01
CA ILE A 120 0.89 14.15 -2.10
C ILE A 120 -0.55 14.37 -2.57
N HIS A 121 -1.52 14.36 -1.66
CA HIS A 121 -2.93 14.54 -2.00
C HIS A 121 -3.21 15.94 -2.59
N ALA A 122 -2.53 16.98 -2.12
CA ALA A 122 -2.65 18.33 -2.67
C ALA A 122 -2.10 18.41 -4.10
N VAL A 123 -0.90 17.86 -4.35
CA VAL A 123 -0.26 17.84 -5.67
C VAL A 123 -1.06 17.02 -6.67
N LEU A 124 -1.58 15.86 -6.26
CA LEU A 124 -2.35 14.96 -7.12
C LEU A 124 -3.70 15.52 -7.57
N GLN A 125 -4.18 16.64 -7.00
CA GLN A 125 -5.37 17.33 -7.53
C GLN A 125 -5.15 17.89 -8.95
N ALA A 126 -3.89 18.20 -9.31
CA ALA A 126 -3.54 18.68 -10.65
C ALA A 126 -3.23 17.53 -11.64
N TYR A 127 -3.24 16.26 -11.17
CA TYR A 127 -3.03 15.09 -12.03
C TYR A 127 -4.36 14.60 -12.60
N PRO A 128 -4.39 14.03 -13.82
CA PRO A 128 -5.61 13.41 -14.37
C PRO A 128 -6.23 12.39 -13.40
N THR A 129 -7.54 12.27 -13.41
CA THR A 129 -8.27 11.35 -12.55
C THR A 129 -7.80 9.92 -12.78
N LEU A 130 -7.35 9.28 -11.70
CA LEU A 130 -6.94 7.89 -11.67
C LEU A 130 -8.15 6.94 -11.62
N PRO A 131 -7.97 5.63 -11.88
CA PRO A 131 -9.04 4.64 -11.70
C PRO A 131 -9.60 4.62 -10.28
N GLU A 132 -10.88 4.24 -10.13
CA GLU A 132 -11.52 4.11 -8.81
C GLU A 132 -10.91 2.94 -8.02
N GLY A 133 -10.49 3.22 -6.78
CA GLY A 133 -10.04 2.21 -5.80
C GLY A 133 -11.15 1.82 -4.83
N ILE A 134 -11.08 2.34 -3.58
CA ILE A 134 -12.13 2.15 -2.57
C ILE A 134 -13.23 3.16 -2.82
N GLY A 135 -14.35 2.71 -3.37
CA GLY A 135 -15.50 3.53 -3.72
C GLY A 135 -16.76 2.67 -3.82
N ALA A 136 -17.76 3.16 -4.54
CA ALA A 136 -19.05 2.47 -4.68
C ALA A 136 -18.87 1.05 -5.26
N GLY A 137 -18.02 0.89 -6.28
CA GLY A 137 -17.71 -0.41 -6.89
C GLY A 137 -17.03 -1.39 -5.94
N PHE A 138 -16.11 -0.90 -5.09
CA PHE A 138 -15.47 -1.71 -4.04
C PHE A 138 -16.49 -2.21 -3.03
N PHE A 139 -17.31 -1.32 -2.44
CA PHE A 139 -18.28 -1.69 -1.43
C PHE A 139 -19.46 -2.52 -1.99
N ALA A 140 -19.77 -2.41 -3.27
CA ALA A 140 -20.72 -3.30 -3.92
C ALA A 140 -20.19 -4.76 -4.00
N ARG A 141 -18.89 -4.95 -4.10
CA ARG A 141 -18.25 -6.27 -4.12
C ARG A 141 -17.90 -6.80 -2.71
N MET A 142 -17.45 -5.91 -1.81
CA MET A 142 -17.01 -6.25 -0.45
C MET A 142 -18.13 -5.99 0.55
N THR A 143 -19.20 -6.77 0.46
CA THR A 143 -20.35 -6.65 1.37
C THR A 143 -20.15 -7.51 2.61
N PRO A 144 -20.83 -7.19 3.75
CA PRO A 144 -20.84 -8.05 4.94
C PRO A 144 -21.23 -9.50 4.62
N GLN A 145 -22.22 -9.69 3.72
CA GLN A 145 -22.66 -11.03 3.33
C GLN A 145 -21.54 -11.83 2.64
N ARG A 146 -20.83 -11.23 1.69
CA ARG A 146 -19.69 -11.87 1.01
C ARG A 146 -18.52 -12.14 1.95
N ALA A 147 -18.26 -11.21 2.88
CA ALA A 147 -17.25 -11.40 3.91
C ALA A 147 -17.60 -12.61 4.81
N LEU A 148 -18.84 -12.75 5.25
CA LEU A 148 -19.30 -13.89 6.03
C LEU A 148 -19.11 -15.22 5.28
N GLU A 149 -19.44 -15.25 4.00
CA GLU A 149 -19.25 -16.45 3.16
C GLU A 149 -17.78 -16.82 3.02
N SER A 150 -16.91 -15.82 2.79
CA SER A 150 -15.47 -16.05 2.70
C SER A 150 -14.87 -16.48 4.04
N TYR A 151 -15.26 -15.86 5.13
CA TYR A 151 -14.77 -16.22 6.47
C TYR A 151 -15.15 -17.64 6.86
N ARG A 152 -16.38 -18.11 6.55
CA ARG A 152 -16.78 -19.50 6.78
C ARG A 152 -15.93 -20.49 5.99
N ARG A 153 -15.60 -20.19 4.71
CA ARG A 153 -14.67 -21.01 3.93
C ARG A 153 -13.27 -21.03 4.53
N SER A 154 -12.79 -19.88 4.99
CA SER A 154 -11.47 -19.74 5.61
C SER A 154 -11.40 -20.46 6.97
N VAL A 155 -12.46 -20.46 7.78
CA VAL A 155 -12.53 -21.30 9.00
C VAL A 155 -12.34 -22.77 8.68
N ALA A 156 -13.06 -23.28 7.67
CA ALA A 156 -12.92 -24.67 7.26
C ALA A 156 -11.50 -24.99 6.75
N ALA A 157 -10.84 -24.05 6.04
CA ALA A 157 -9.46 -24.20 5.59
C ALA A 157 -8.48 -24.21 6.77
N ALA A 158 -8.62 -23.28 7.72
CA ALA A 158 -7.80 -23.18 8.92
C ALA A 158 -7.86 -24.46 9.75
N LEU A 159 -9.07 -24.97 10.02
CA LEU A 159 -9.26 -26.20 10.80
C LEU A 159 -8.64 -27.43 10.12
N ARG A 160 -8.74 -27.54 8.79
CA ARG A 160 -8.07 -28.64 8.04
C ARG A 160 -6.54 -28.60 8.15
N LEU A 161 -5.98 -27.43 8.35
CA LEU A 161 -4.52 -27.21 8.50
C LEU A 161 -4.07 -27.20 9.99
N GLY A 162 -5.00 -27.37 10.92
CA GLY A 162 -4.69 -27.30 12.36
C GLY A 162 -4.42 -25.87 12.87
N ASP A 163 -4.73 -24.83 12.07
CA ASP A 163 -4.56 -23.41 12.43
C ASP A 163 -5.75 -22.93 13.29
N THR A 164 -5.76 -23.34 14.55
CA THR A 164 -6.85 -23.03 15.49
C THR A 164 -6.92 -21.56 15.87
N GLU A 165 -5.78 -20.85 15.85
CA GLU A 165 -5.71 -19.41 16.13
C GLU A 165 -6.48 -18.60 15.06
N SER A 166 -6.14 -18.81 13.78
CA SER A 166 -6.85 -18.14 12.67
C SER A 166 -8.34 -18.54 12.62
N ALA A 167 -8.68 -19.79 12.97
CA ALA A 167 -10.08 -20.20 13.06
C ALA A 167 -10.83 -19.45 14.16
N ALA A 168 -10.20 -19.21 15.32
CA ALA A 168 -10.79 -18.42 16.41
C ALA A 168 -10.99 -16.95 15.99
N ASP A 169 -9.99 -16.33 15.38
CA ASP A 169 -10.07 -14.96 14.84
C ASP A 169 -11.22 -14.81 13.84
N LEU A 170 -11.33 -15.74 12.91
CA LEU A 170 -12.38 -15.74 11.88
C LEU A 170 -13.77 -15.91 12.49
N ASN A 171 -13.95 -16.79 13.49
CA ASN A 171 -15.22 -16.95 14.19
C ASN A 171 -15.61 -15.67 14.96
N TRP A 172 -14.62 -15.01 15.59
CA TRP A 172 -14.86 -13.71 16.23
C TRP A 172 -15.30 -12.65 15.20
N ARG A 173 -14.65 -12.57 14.03
CA ARG A 173 -15.03 -11.66 12.92
C ARG A 173 -16.43 -11.95 12.39
N ILE A 174 -16.82 -13.21 12.25
CA ILE A 174 -18.18 -13.61 11.87
C ILE A 174 -19.20 -13.04 12.88
N GLY A 175 -18.92 -13.17 14.18
CA GLY A 175 -19.76 -12.61 15.23
C GLY A 175 -19.80 -11.07 15.21
N LEU A 176 -18.67 -10.42 14.87
CA LEU A 176 -18.61 -8.97 14.73
C LEU A 176 -19.49 -8.49 13.58
N ILE A 177 -19.30 -9.03 12.36
CA ILE A 177 -20.06 -8.62 11.16
C ILE A 177 -21.57 -8.84 11.33
N ALA A 178 -21.98 -9.91 12.00
CA ALA A 178 -23.39 -10.17 12.30
C ALA A 178 -24.06 -9.05 13.14
N ARG A 179 -23.27 -8.28 13.88
CA ARG A 179 -23.70 -7.12 14.67
C ARG A 179 -23.59 -5.78 13.96
N PHE A 180 -23.09 -5.75 12.70
CA PHE A 180 -22.91 -4.54 11.90
C PHE A 180 -24.04 -4.25 10.87
N PRO A 181 -25.33 -4.33 11.19
CA PRO A 181 -26.36 -4.06 10.18
C PRO A 181 -26.46 -2.59 9.78
N THR A 182 -25.77 -1.66 10.45
CA THR A 182 -26.04 -0.23 10.36
C THR A 182 -24.85 0.65 9.94
N TRP A 183 -23.74 0.06 9.48
CA TRP A 183 -22.63 0.88 8.98
C TRP A 183 -22.95 1.40 7.59
N GLN A 184 -23.58 2.56 7.55
CA GLN A 184 -23.88 3.27 6.31
C GLN A 184 -22.99 4.51 6.23
N PHE A 185 -22.24 4.60 5.13
CA PHE A 185 -21.50 5.80 4.76
C PHE A 185 -22.14 6.40 3.52
N ASP A 186 -22.33 7.70 3.52
CA ASP A 186 -22.59 8.43 2.30
C ASP A 186 -21.26 8.72 1.61
N LEU A 187 -20.87 7.82 0.70
CA LEU A 187 -19.60 7.94 -0.03
C LEU A 187 -19.50 9.24 -0.83
N ASN A 188 -20.65 9.85 -1.22
CA ASN A 188 -20.66 11.10 -1.97
C ASN A 188 -20.29 12.31 -1.10
N ARG A 189 -20.36 12.19 0.22
CA ARG A 189 -19.96 13.25 1.16
C ARG A 189 -18.50 13.16 1.58
N LEU A 190 -17.84 12.01 1.33
CA LEU A 190 -16.44 11.84 1.63
C LEU A 190 -15.56 12.56 0.61
N THR A 191 -14.46 13.14 1.05
CA THR A 191 -13.45 13.71 0.16
C THR A 191 -12.73 12.57 -0.56
N CYS A 192 -13.08 12.36 -1.83
CA CYS A 192 -12.40 11.39 -2.72
C CYS A 192 -11.45 12.14 -3.66
N ARG A 193 -10.21 11.66 -3.76
CA ARG A 193 -9.16 12.25 -4.59
C ARG A 193 -8.22 11.17 -5.12
N ASN A 194 -7.38 11.55 -6.08
CA ASN A 194 -6.20 10.76 -6.43
C ASN A 194 -5.31 10.58 -5.20
N THR A 195 -4.88 9.37 -4.94
CA THR A 195 -4.10 8.93 -3.78
C THR A 195 -2.99 8.00 -4.23
N HIS A 196 -2.09 7.62 -3.33
CA HIS A 196 -1.12 6.55 -3.57
C HIS A 196 -1.81 5.17 -3.69
N GLY A 197 -2.92 4.97 -3.00
CA GLY A 197 -3.70 3.73 -2.99
C GLY A 197 -3.16 2.65 -2.05
N ASP A 198 -1.92 2.78 -1.59
CA ASP A 198 -1.29 1.86 -0.61
C ASP A 198 -0.22 2.58 0.23
N TYR A 199 -0.46 3.85 0.61
CA TYR A 199 0.47 4.64 1.41
C TYR A 199 0.51 4.14 2.84
N PHE A 200 1.57 3.44 3.21
CA PHE A 200 1.86 2.99 4.57
C PHE A 200 3.36 2.70 4.74
N ILE A 201 3.80 2.45 5.96
CA ILE A 201 5.22 2.40 6.34
C ILE A 201 6.08 1.47 5.47
N SER A 202 5.52 0.36 4.94
CA SER A 202 6.25 -0.55 4.04
C SER A 202 6.57 0.06 2.67
N GLN A 203 5.96 1.17 2.32
CA GLN A 203 6.24 1.90 1.07
C GLN A 203 7.19 3.08 1.29
N PHE A 204 7.77 3.20 2.50
CA PHE A 204 8.74 4.24 2.80
C PHE A 204 10.16 3.71 2.71
N LEU A 205 11.07 4.51 2.14
CA LEU A 205 12.49 4.37 2.36
C LEU A 205 12.91 5.46 3.33
N CYS A 206 13.60 5.06 4.41
CA CYS A 206 14.04 5.95 5.46
C CYS A 206 15.54 5.84 5.67
N LYS A 207 16.20 6.99 5.89
CA LYS A 207 17.61 7.10 6.24
C LYS A 207 17.76 8.10 7.37
N ASP A 208 18.54 7.75 8.39
CA ASP A 208 18.81 8.61 9.55
C ASP A 208 17.53 9.14 10.24
N GLY A 209 16.46 8.33 10.24
CA GLY A 209 15.17 8.66 10.85
C GLY A 209 14.24 9.51 10.00
N HIS A 210 14.63 9.86 8.75
CA HIS A 210 13.86 10.69 7.83
C HIS A 210 13.43 9.95 6.58
N LEU A 211 12.33 10.35 5.98
CA LEU A 211 11.77 9.81 4.76
C LEU A 211 12.61 10.27 3.55
N THR A 212 13.15 9.32 2.78
CA THR A 212 13.92 9.61 1.57
C THR A 212 13.16 9.35 0.28
N ALA A 213 12.22 8.40 0.28
CA ALA A 213 11.34 8.14 -0.86
C ALA A 213 10.05 7.42 -0.44
N VAL A 214 9.00 7.59 -1.24
CA VAL A 214 7.78 6.78 -1.26
C VAL A 214 7.82 5.94 -2.54
N ILE A 215 7.70 4.62 -2.38
CA ILE A 215 7.83 3.64 -3.45
C ILE A 215 6.51 2.92 -3.73
N ASP A 216 6.45 2.18 -4.84
CA ASP A 216 5.34 1.31 -5.26
C ASP A 216 4.00 2.05 -5.48
N TRP A 217 3.97 2.89 -6.48
CA TRP A 217 2.80 3.68 -6.91
C TRP A 217 1.84 2.91 -7.82
N THR A 218 2.01 1.59 -7.92
CA THR A 218 1.17 0.72 -8.79
C THR A 218 -0.29 0.69 -8.38
N SER A 219 -0.59 0.97 -7.10
CA SER A 219 -1.95 1.00 -6.55
C SER A 219 -2.62 2.37 -6.62
N ALA A 220 -1.96 3.37 -7.22
CA ALA A 220 -2.49 4.73 -7.26
C ALA A 220 -3.88 4.80 -7.88
N CYS A 221 -4.82 5.40 -7.16
CA CYS A 221 -6.25 5.37 -7.49
C CYS A 221 -7.01 6.53 -6.84
N VAL A 222 -8.28 6.70 -7.22
CA VAL A 222 -9.21 7.59 -6.51
C VAL A 222 -9.89 6.81 -5.40
N HIS A 223 -9.80 7.30 -4.16
CA HIS A 223 -10.61 6.81 -3.05
C HIS A 223 -10.77 7.86 -1.92
N PRO A 224 -11.60 7.60 -0.88
CA PRO A 224 -11.72 8.50 0.25
C PRO A 224 -10.37 8.69 0.94
N VAL A 225 -9.90 9.94 1.03
CA VAL A 225 -8.58 10.26 1.59
C VAL A 225 -8.42 9.79 3.04
N ILE A 226 -9.51 9.76 3.81
CA ILE A 226 -9.50 9.30 5.20
C ILE A 226 -9.12 7.82 5.34
N TRP A 227 -9.40 7.00 4.33
CA TRP A 227 -8.97 5.60 4.35
C TRP A 227 -7.43 5.51 4.35
N GLU A 228 -6.77 6.29 3.48
CA GLU A 228 -5.31 6.26 3.37
C GLU A 228 -4.64 6.92 4.58
N VAL A 229 -5.23 7.98 5.13
CA VAL A 229 -4.81 8.62 6.39
C VAL A 229 -4.81 7.60 7.53
N MET A 230 -5.90 6.84 7.70
CA MET A 230 -5.98 5.80 8.73
C MET A 230 -5.03 4.63 8.46
N ARG A 231 -4.96 4.15 7.22
CA ARG A 231 -4.05 3.06 6.84
C ARG A 231 -2.60 3.41 7.17
N SER A 232 -2.17 4.60 6.80
CA SER A 232 -0.82 5.07 7.09
C SER A 232 -0.55 5.11 8.59
N PHE A 233 -1.46 5.67 9.37
CA PHE A 233 -1.33 5.77 10.82
C PHE A 233 -1.23 4.40 11.49
N VAL A 234 -2.18 3.49 11.21
CA VAL A 234 -2.27 2.21 11.95
C VAL A 234 -1.12 1.24 11.67
N TYR A 235 -0.47 1.37 10.52
CA TYR A 235 0.72 0.55 10.20
C TYR A 235 2.04 1.20 10.65
N ALA A 236 2.06 2.50 10.93
CA ALA A 236 3.27 3.22 11.33
C ALA A 236 3.37 3.44 12.83
N ALA A 237 2.26 3.79 13.50
CA ALA A 237 2.25 4.16 14.91
C ALA A 237 2.52 2.95 15.84
N PRO A 238 3.50 3.05 16.78
CA PRO A 238 3.85 1.94 17.69
C PRO A 238 2.69 1.45 18.55
N CYS A 239 1.80 2.35 18.98
CA CYS A 239 0.61 2.00 19.78
C CYS A 239 -0.35 1.05 19.05
N CYS A 240 -0.30 0.98 17.70
CA CYS A 240 -1.17 0.12 16.92
C CYS A 240 -0.64 -1.33 16.77
N ALA A 241 0.52 -1.65 17.32
CA ALA A 241 1.10 -3.00 17.26
C ALA A 241 0.21 -4.04 17.95
N ASP A 242 -0.40 -3.67 19.08
CA ASP A 242 -1.34 -4.49 19.84
C ASP A 242 -2.82 -4.25 19.45
N GLY A 243 -3.07 -3.36 18.49
CA GLY A 243 -4.39 -2.96 18.03
C GLY A 243 -4.94 -1.69 18.69
N SER A 244 -4.25 -1.10 19.65
CA SER A 244 -4.69 0.14 20.33
C SER A 244 -4.54 1.36 19.41
N ILE A 245 -5.42 2.34 19.59
CA ILE A 245 -5.30 3.64 18.91
C ILE A 245 -5.16 4.75 19.95
N ASP A 246 -3.98 5.35 20.01
CA ASP A 246 -3.79 6.59 20.77
C ASP A 246 -4.49 7.74 20.03
N ARG A 247 -5.62 8.18 20.57
CA ARG A 247 -6.44 9.24 19.98
C ARG A 247 -5.74 10.60 19.96
N SER A 248 -4.87 10.86 20.94
CA SER A 248 -4.08 12.09 20.97
C SER A 248 -3.01 12.11 19.86
N LEU A 249 -2.32 10.99 19.67
CA LEU A 249 -1.34 10.84 18.60
C LEU A 249 -2.02 10.87 17.21
N LEU A 250 -3.17 10.22 17.06
CA LEU A 250 -3.96 10.29 15.83
C LEU A 250 -4.40 11.72 15.51
N ALA A 251 -4.85 12.48 16.52
CA ALA A 251 -5.22 13.88 16.31
C ALA A 251 -4.03 14.73 15.84
N ARG A 252 -2.82 14.52 16.40
CA ARG A 252 -1.61 15.19 15.93
C ARG A 252 -1.22 14.78 14.51
N TYR A 253 -1.38 13.50 14.18
CA TYR A 253 -1.17 12.97 12.83
C TYR A 253 -2.09 13.64 11.81
N VAL A 254 -3.38 13.71 12.11
CA VAL A 254 -4.40 14.38 11.27
C VAL A 254 -4.09 15.88 11.14
N HIS A 255 -3.68 16.53 12.24
CA HIS A 255 -3.28 17.94 12.19
C HIS A 255 -2.06 18.16 11.27
N ALA A 256 -1.04 17.28 11.35
CA ALA A 256 0.12 17.32 10.47
C ALA A 256 -0.27 17.11 9.00
N TYR A 257 -1.15 16.16 8.70
CA TYR A 257 -1.72 15.96 7.38
C TYR A 257 -2.44 17.22 6.86
N CYS A 258 -3.27 17.85 7.69
CA CYS A 258 -4.05 19.02 7.33
C CYS A 258 -3.23 20.30 7.12
N ARG A 259 -1.91 20.28 7.34
CA ARG A 259 -1.03 21.40 6.91
C ARG A 259 -1.01 21.58 5.39
N TYR A 260 -1.28 20.54 4.63
CA TYR A 260 -1.29 20.53 3.17
C TYR A 260 -2.53 19.86 2.57
N GLY A 261 -3.06 18.83 3.22
CA GLY A 261 -4.30 18.16 2.84
C GLY A 261 -5.52 18.86 3.41
N THR A 262 -6.70 18.49 2.93
CA THR A 262 -7.98 19.01 3.45
C THR A 262 -8.91 17.85 3.77
N LEU A 263 -9.60 17.94 4.91
CA LEU A 263 -10.67 17.04 5.34
C LEU A 263 -11.93 17.88 5.62
N SER A 264 -13.08 17.37 5.24
CA SER A 264 -14.37 17.94 5.63
C SER A 264 -14.75 17.52 7.05
N ASP A 265 -15.74 18.15 7.66
CA ASP A 265 -16.29 17.71 8.94
C ASP A 265 -16.79 16.25 8.84
N TYR A 266 -17.41 15.90 7.71
CA TYR A 266 -17.87 14.53 7.49
C TYR A 266 -16.73 13.50 7.39
N ASP A 267 -15.60 13.89 6.81
CA ASP A 267 -14.38 13.06 6.82
C ASP A 267 -13.90 12.81 8.26
N LEU A 268 -13.83 13.87 9.07
CA LEU A 268 -13.39 13.78 10.47
C LEU A 268 -14.33 12.93 11.33
N GLU A 269 -15.65 13.05 11.14
CA GLU A 269 -16.66 12.24 11.82
C GLU A 269 -16.56 10.74 11.46
N ASN A 270 -16.05 10.41 10.27
CA ASN A 270 -15.98 9.06 9.74
C ASN A 270 -14.54 8.54 9.58
N LEU A 271 -13.54 9.24 10.13
CA LEU A 271 -12.12 8.97 9.91
C LEU A 271 -11.73 7.51 10.17
N ASP A 272 -12.06 6.98 11.34
CA ASP A 272 -11.77 5.60 11.72
C ASP A 272 -12.88 4.62 11.29
N ARG A 273 -14.14 5.06 11.24
CA ARG A 273 -15.30 4.21 10.94
C ARG A 273 -15.20 3.57 9.55
N LEU A 274 -14.82 4.35 8.53
CA LEU A 274 -14.64 3.86 7.17
C LEU A 274 -13.55 2.79 7.10
N TYR A 275 -12.41 3.05 7.76
CA TYR A 275 -11.29 2.13 7.79
C TYR A 275 -11.66 0.83 8.52
N PHE A 276 -12.27 0.91 9.70
CA PHE A 276 -12.73 -0.26 10.45
C PHE A 276 -13.76 -1.08 9.68
N TYR A 277 -14.68 -0.43 8.98
CA TYR A 277 -15.62 -1.16 8.13
C TYR A 277 -14.88 -1.91 7.02
N GLN A 278 -13.97 -1.24 6.32
CA GLN A 278 -13.20 -1.85 5.24
C GLN A 278 -12.41 -3.07 5.73
N ILE A 279 -11.66 -2.96 6.84
CA ILE A 279 -10.89 -4.09 7.36
C ILE A 279 -11.77 -5.19 7.97
N ALA A 280 -13.00 -4.87 8.41
CA ALA A 280 -13.96 -5.87 8.89
C ALA A 280 -14.51 -6.73 7.76
N VAL A 281 -14.65 -6.19 6.53
CA VAL A 281 -15.17 -6.93 5.36
C VAL A 281 -14.06 -7.46 4.45
N CYS A 282 -12.81 -7.07 4.66
CA CYS A 282 -11.68 -7.44 3.81
C CYS A 282 -11.25 -8.89 4.01
N ASP A 283 -10.95 -9.59 2.90
CA ASP A 283 -10.70 -11.03 2.87
C ASP A 283 -9.22 -11.41 2.87
N TYR A 284 -8.43 -10.87 3.81
CA TYR A 284 -7.01 -11.22 3.93
C TYR A 284 -6.79 -12.70 4.30
N TYR A 285 -7.65 -13.30 5.16
CA TYR A 285 -7.56 -14.74 5.46
C TYR A 285 -7.86 -15.61 4.24
N GLY A 286 -8.87 -15.27 3.44
CA GLY A 286 -9.17 -15.99 2.21
C GLY A 286 -8.02 -15.91 1.20
N GLN A 287 -7.40 -14.75 1.06
CA GLN A 287 -6.21 -14.56 0.22
C GLN A 287 -5.03 -15.41 0.73
N TYR A 288 -4.80 -15.49 2.04
CA TYR A 288 -3.76 -16.34 2.64
C TYR A 288 -3.98 -17.82 2.32
N TYR A 289 -5.20 -18.35 2.53
CA TYR A 289 -5.48 -19.76 2.29
C TYR A 289 -5.60 -20.14 0.82
N ALA A 290 -5.96 -19.21 -0.05
CA ALA A 290 -6.05 -19.43 -1.49
C ALA A 290 -4.70 -19.26 -2.22
N SER A 291 -3.78 -18.48 -1.69
CA SER A 291 -2.50 -18.18 -2.35
C SER A 291 -1.50 -19.33 -2.20
N THR A 292 -0.82 -19.66 -3.29
CA THR A 292 0.35 -20.55 -3.32
C THR A 292 1.68 -19.78 -3.35
N ALA A 293 1.65 -18.46 -3.37
CA ALA A 293 2.84 -17.62 -3.44
C ALA A 293 3.70 -17.75 -2.16
N ALA A 294 5.01 -17.70 -2.33
CA ALA A 294 5.96 -17.81 -1.21
C ALA A 294 5.77 -16.73 -0.14
N ASN A 295 5.29 -15.56 -0.55
CA ASN A 295 5.07 -14.40 0.31
C ASN A 295 3.62 -14.29 0.86
N ARG A 296 2.79 -15.33 0.73
CA ARG A 296 1.40 -15.33 1.23
C ARG A 296 1.28 -15.00 2.72
N HIS A 297 2.35 -15.18 3.50
CA HIS A 297 2.38 -14.84 4.93
C HIS A 297 2.06 -13.35 5.20
N ILE A 298 2.28 -12.46 4.23
CA ILE A 298 1.92 -11.03 4.32
C ILE A 298 0.41 -10.87 4.53
N TYR A 299 -0.40 -11.66 3.81
CA TYR A 299 -1.87 -11.63 4.00
C TYR A 299 -2.27 -12.08 5.41
N LEU A 300 -1.58 -13.08 5.97
CA LEU A 300 -1.83 -13.51 7.34
C LEU A 300 -1.45 -12.44 8.36
N GLN A 301 -0.31 -11.77 8.16
CA GLN A 301 0.09 -10.65 9.01
C GLN A 301 -0.93 -9.51 8.97
N GLN A 302 -1.40 -9.13 7.78
CA GLN A 302 -2.46 -8.13 7.60
C GLN A 302 -3.77 -8.56 8.27
N ALA A 303 -4.16 -9.83 8.11
CA ALA A 303 -5.36 -10.37 8.73
C ALA A 303 -5.32 -10.27 10.26
N LYS A 304 -4.21 -10.71 10.87
CA LYS A 304 -4.01 -10.67 12.33
C LYS A 304 -3.94 -9.23 12.85
N HIS A 305 -3.22 -8.35 12.16
CA HIS A 305 -3.16 -6.93 12.51
C HIS A 305 -4.56 -6.28 12.47
N ALA A 306 -5.29 -6.49 11.39
CA ALA A 306 -6.68 -6.01 11.27
C ALA A 306 -7.60 -6.59 12.35
N THR A 307 -7.43 -7.87 12.76
CA THR A 307 -8.21 -8.47 13.84
C THR A 307 -7.93 -7.78 15.18
N ARG A 308 -6.65 -7.53 15.52
CA ARG A 308 -6.31 -6.81 16.76
C ARG A 308 -6.91 -5.41 16.82
N LEU A 309 -6.81 -4.65 15.71
CA LEU A 309 -7.42 -3.32 15.61
C LEU A 309 -8.95 -3.37 15.82
N LEU A 310 -9.63 -4.34 15.21
CA LEU A 310 -11.08 -4.51 15.39
C LEU A 310 -11.44 -4.92 16.82
N GLN A 311 -10.67 -5.82 17.44
CA GLN A 311 -10.89 -6.26 18.83
C GLN A 311 -10.72 -5.14 19.85
N SER A 312 -9.78 -4.21 19.57
CA SER A 312 -9.58 -3.03 20.43
C SER A 312 -10.66 -1.96 20.25
N ALA A 313 -11.33 -1.93 19.09
CA ALA A 313 -12.36 -0.93 18.78
C ALA A 313 -13.78 -1.35 19.16
N PHE A 314 -14.03 -2.67 19.29
CA PHE A 314 -15.37 -3.27 19.50
C PHE A 314 -15.39 -4.37 20.56
#